data_7b44a59ec8cb9e6bd0b12507c61ed22d
#
_entry.id   7b44a59ec8cb9e6bd0b12507c61ed22d
#
_cell.length_a   1.000
_cell.length_b   1.000
_cell.length_c   1.000
_cell.angle_alpha   90.00
_cell.angle_beta   90.00
_cell.angle_gamma   90.00
#
_symmetry.space_group_name_H-M   'P 1'
#
loop_
_entity.id
_entity.type
_entity.pdbx_description
1 polymer ?
#
loop_
_entity_poly.entity_id
_entity_poly.type
_entity_poly.pdbx_seq_one_letter_code
_entity_poly.pdbx_strand_id
1 'polypeptide(L)'
;MKKGHLIKSVDPGSIAEEMELEPGDVLLTIDGDEIEDIFDYEYKINSEEITLLVRKKNGEEWELDIVNEYQDLGITFENGLMSDYRSCRNKCIFCFIDQMPPGMRETLYFKDDDSRLSFLQGNYITLTNMKQKDVDRIIEMQLAPINISVQTTNPELRCKMLHNRFAGEKLKFLDDLYAGHVEMNGQIVLCKGVNDKDELKRSIEDLMKYLPFMRSVSVVPAGLSKYREGLYPLELFDKEEAEEVIDLIES
;
A
#
# COMPACT_ATOMS: atom_id res chain seq x y z
N MET A 1 -20.45 6.51 18.99
CA MET A 1 -20.91 5.22 18.45
C MET A 1 -19.71 4.54 17.86
N LYS A 2 -19.47 3.27 18.17
CA LYS A 2 -18.42 2.46 17.53
C LYS A 2 -18.65 2.44 16.02
N LYS A 3 -17.62 2.66 15.24
CA LYS A 3 -17.68 2.58 13.77
C LYS A 3 -17.71 1.10 13.42
N GLY A 4 -18.84 0.62 12.89
CA GLY A 4 -18.99 -0.78 12.52
C GLY A 4 -18.87 -1.00 11.02
N HIS A 5 -18.76 -2.27 10.62
CA HIS A 5 -18.59 -2.70 9.25
C HIS A 5 -19.79 -3.52 8.80
N LEU A 6 -20.50 -3.03 7.79
CA LEU A 6 -21.72 -3.64 7.27
C LEU A 6 -21.43 -4.95 6.55
N ILE A 7 -22.08 -6.02 6.99
CA ILE A 7 -22.03 -7.34 6.35
C ILE A 7 -22.87 -7.31 5.08
N LYS A 8 -22.24 -7.62 3.94
CA LYS A 8 -22.88 -7.67 2.63
C LYS A 8 -23.45 -9.05 2.34
N SER A 9 -22.69 -10.09 2.63
CA SER A 9 -23.10 -11.48 2.46
C SER A 9 -22.42 -12.39 3.50
N VAL A 10 -23.08 -13.52 3.73
CA VAL A 10 -22.60 -14.63 4.55
C VAL A 10 -22.60 -15.87 3.67
N ASP A 11 -21.52 -16.62 3.70
CA ASP A 11 -21.34 -17.83 2.89
C ASP A 11 -22.14 -18.98 3.47
N PRO A 12 -22.85 -19.76 2.63
CA PRO A 12 -23.58 -20.93 3.10
C PRO A 12 -22.68 -21.99 3.73
N GLY A 13 -23.06 -22.51 4.90
CA GLY A 13 -22.31 -23.50 5.65
C GLY A 13 -21.09 -22.95 6.37
N SER A 14 -20.96 -21.61 6.46
CA SER A 14 -19.87 -20.96 7.18
C SER A 14 -20.15 -20.81 8.69
N ILE A 15 -19.11 -20.52 9.45
CA ILE A 15 -19.21 -20.19 10.88
C ILE A 15 -20.19 -19.02 11.09
N ALA A 16 -20.13 -18.01 10.26
CA ALA A 16 -21.03 -16.87 10.34
C ALA A 16 -22.51 -17.25 10.15
N GLU A 17 -22.82 -18.19 9.26
CA GLU A 17 -24.18 -18.71 9.09
C GLU A 17 -24.63 -19.50 10.33
N GLU A 18 -23.76 -20.35 10.89
CA GLU A 18 -24.04 -21.11 12.11
C GLU A 18 -24.32 -20.20 13.31
N MET A 19 -23.65 -19.02 13.34
CA MET A 19 -23.83 -18.00 14.37
C MET A 19 -25.00 -17.05 14.08
N GLU A 20 -25.85 -17.40 13.10
CA GLU A 20 -27.04 -16.64 12.71
C GLU A 20 -26.73 -15.20 12.27
N LEU A 21 -25.53 -14.96 11.71
CA LEU A 21 -25.21 -13.68 11.08
C LEU A 21 -25.89 -13.57 9.72
N GLU A 22 -26.35 -12.37 9.39
CA GLU A 22 -27.08 -12.11 8.14
C GLU A 22 -26.55 -10.87 7.41
N PRO A 23 -26.72 -10.80 6.07
CA PRO A 23 -26.50 -9.57 5.33
C PRO A 23 -27.29 -8.41 5.93
N GLY A 24 -26.62 -7.28 6.20
CA GLY A 24 -27.18 -6.10 6.86
C GLY A 24 -26.89 -6.00 8.36
N ASP A 25 -26.33 -7.01 8.99
CA ASP A 25 -25.74 -6.91 10.31
C ASP A 25 -24.44 -6.11 10.26
N VAL A 26 -23.97 -5.61 11.40
CA VAL A 26 -22.80 -4.73 11.48
C VAL A 26 -21.82 -5.30 12.49
N LEU A 27 -20.63 -5.71 12.05
CA LEU A 27 -19.52 -6.08 12.92
C LEU A 27 -18.98 -4.82 13.62
N LEU A 28 -18.92 -4.81 14.95
CA LEU A 28 -18.49 -3.69 15.76
C LEU A 28 -17.07 -3.89 16.32
N THR A 29 -16.79 -5.06 16.89
CA THR A 29 -15.47 -5.39 17.47
C THR A 29 -15.15 -6.86 17.33
N ILE A 30 -13.87 -7.20 17.40
CA ILE A 30 -13.36 -8.56 17.63
C ILE A 30 -12.49 -8.48 18.89
N ASP A 31 -12.75 -9.34 19.87
CA ASP A 31 -12.08 -9.40 21.18
C ASP A 31 -12.09 -8.03 21.91
N GLY A 32 -13.17 -7.26 21.72
CA GLY A 32 -13.36 -5.94 22.30
C GLY A 32 -12.68 -4.79 21.56
N ASP A 33 -11.82 -5.07 20.56
CA ASP A 33 -11.10 -4.08 19.78
C ASP A 33 -11.89 -3.64 18.54
N GLU A 34 -11.82 -2.35 18.22
CA GLU A 34 -12.36 -1.82 16.96
C GLU A 34 -11.51 -2.28 15.78
N ILE A 35 -12.15 -2.54 14.64
CA ILE A 35 -11.51 -2.93 13.39
C ILE A 35 -11.27 -1.67 12.55
N GLU A 36 -10.02 -1.36 12.23
CA GLU A 36 -9.68 -0.19 11.39
C GLU A 36 -9.89 -0.50 9.90
N ASP A 37 -9.48 -1.70 9.46
CA ASP A 37 -9.60 -2.16 8.08
C ASP A 37 -9.53 -3.70 7.95
N ILE A 38 -9.49 -4.18 6.73
CA ILE A 38 -9.49 -5.61 6.40
C ILE A 38 -8.31 -6.38 7.03
N PHE A 39 -7.15 -5.75 7.23
CA PHE A 39 -6.01 -6.44 7.85
C PHE A 39 -6.20 -6.68 9.35
N ASP A 40 -6.87 -5.76 10.07
CA ASP A 40 -7.25 -6.03 11.45
C ASP A 40 -8.22 -7.22 11.52
N TYR A 41 -9.19 -7.26 10.60
CA TYR A 41 -10.14 -8.35 10.51
C TYR A 41 -9.43 -9.69 10.29
N GLU A 42 -8.64 -9.80 9.22
CA GLU A 42 -7.91 -11.01 8.86
C GLU A 42 -6.92 -11.47 9.96
N TYR A 43 -6.22 -10.51 10.57
CA TYR A 43 -5.27 -10.80 11.64
C TYR A 43 -5.97 -11.36 12.89
N LYS A 44 -7.11 -10.75 13.28
CA LYS A 44 -7.84 -11.13 14.49
C LYS A 44 -8.62 -12.43 14.33
N ILE A 45 -9.20 -12.71 13.17
CA ILE A 45 -9.87 -13.98 12.94
C ILE A 45 -8.89 -15.17 12.83
N ASN A 46 -7.60 -14.92 12.63
CA ASN A 46 -6.58 -15.97 12.61
C ASN A 46 -6.20 -16.38 14.03
N SER A 47 -7.18 -16.91 14.79
CA SER A 47 -7.08 -17.32 16.18
C SER A 47 -7.90 -18.58 16.43
N GLU A 48 -7.65 -19.31 17.53
CA GLU A 48 -8.45 -20.48 17.89
C GLU A 48 -9.82 -20.09 18.43
N GLU A 49 -9.87 -19.03 19.22
CA GLU A 49 -11.10 -18.52 19.83
C GLU A 49 -11.17 -17.02 19.63
N ILE A 50 -12.35 -16.51 19.33
CA ILE A 50 -12.62 -15.07 19.16
C ILE A 50 -14.00 -14.72 19.72
N THR A 51 -14.15 -13.46 20.16
CA THR A 51 -15.44 -12.90 20.57
C THR A 51 -15.82 -11.78 19.62
N LEU A 52 -16.92 -11.93 18.88
CA LEU A 52 -17.47 -10.89 18.02
C LEU A 52 -18.54 -10.10 18.75
N LEU A 53 -18.50 -8.77 18.63
CA LEU A 53 -19.64 -7.91 18.94
C LEU A 53 -20.30 -7.48 17.63
N VAL A 54 -21.54 -7.85 17.44
CA VAL A 54 -22.29 -7.60 16.21
C VAL A 54 -23.60 -6.87 16.54
N ARG A 55 -23.93 -5.83 15.76
CA ARG A 55 -25.25 -5.21 15.83
C ARG A 55 -26.13 -5.79 14.73
N LYS A 56 -27.23 -6.39 15.15
CA LYS A 56 -28.26 -6.96 14.27
C LYS A 56 -29.07 -5.84 13.58
N LYS A 57 -29.75 -6.16 12.49
CA LYS A 57 -30.64 -5.22 11.77
C LYS A 57 -31.72 -4.59 12.63
N ASN A 58 -32.20 -5.31 13.66
CA ASN A 58 -33.20 -4.83 14.60
C ASN A 58 -32.63 -3.86 15.67
N GLY A 59 -31.29 -3.65 15.67
CA GLY A 59 -30.58 -2.77 16.60
C GLY A 59 -30.07 -3.45 17.87
N GLU A 60 -30.36 -4.74 18.07
CA GLU A 60 -29.79 -5.51 19.18
C GLU A 60 -28.29 -5.70 18.98
N GLU A 61 -27.53 -5.72 20.08
CA GLU A 61 -26.10 -6.06 20.04
C GLU A 61 -25.92 -7.47 20.63
N TRP A 62 -25.28 -8.33 19.83
CA TRP A 62 -24.98 -9.71 20.18
C TRP A 62 -23.49 -9.85 20.40
N GLU A 63 -23.12 -10.51 21.49
CA GLU A 63 -21.77 -10.96 21.75
C GLU A 63 -21.71 -12.46 21.45
N LEU A 64 -20.85 -12.85 20.52
CA LEU A 64 -20.74 -14.21 20.00
C LEU A 64 -19.36 -14.76 20.29
N ASP A 65 -19.27 -15.77 21.12
CA ASP A 65 -18.04 -16.52 21.36
C ASP A 65 -17.93 -17.64 20.34
N ILE A 66 -16.84 -17.65 19.58
CA ILE A 66 -16.62 -18.54 18.45
C ILE A 66 -15.32 -19.33 18.67
N VAL A 67 -15.41 -20.64 18.58
CA VAL A 67 -14.24 -21.51 18.41
C VAL A 67 -13.95 -21.60 16.94
N ASN A 68 -12.99 -20.79 16.48
CA ASN A 68 -12.74 -20.54 15.07
C ASN A 68 -11.73 -21.50 14.44
N GLU A 69 -10.78 -22.02 15.23
CA GLU A 69 -9.71 -22.92 14.74
C GLU A 69 -8.96 -22.37 13.50
N TYR A 70 -8.69 -21.06 13.46
CA TYR A 70 -8.01 -20.36 12.34
C TYR A 70 -8.76 -20.40 10.99
N GLN A 71 -10.08 -20.60 11.01
CA GLN A 71 -10.89 -20.66 9.79
C GLN A 71 -11.44 -19.28 9.40
N ASP A 72 -11.76 -19.13 8.12
CA ASP A 72 -12.52 -17.98 7.63
C ASP A 72 -13.96 -18.05 8.18
N LEU A 73 -14.47 -16.93 8.66
CA LEU A 73 -15.83 -16.84 9.15
C LEU A 73 -16.89 -16.90 8.05
N GLY A 74 -16.52 -16.69 6.79
CA GLY A 74 -17.42 -16.62 5.65
C GLY A 74 -18.20 -15.32 5.57
N ILE A 75 -17.60 -14.20 5.94
CA ILE A 75 -18.22 -12.86 5.92
C ILE A 75 -17.62 -12.03 4.78
N THR A 76 -18.49 -11.48 3.93
CA THR A 76 -18.09 -10.44 2.97
C THR A 76 -18.66 -9.09 3.43
N PHE A 77 -17.83 -8.07 3.48
CA PHE A 77 -18.25 -6.72 3.85
C PHE A 77 -18.65 -5.88 2.64
N GLU A 78 -19.54 -4.87 2.85
CA GLU A 78 -19.96 -3.94 1.79
C GLU A 78 -18.79 -3.16 1.21
N ASN A 79 -17.85 -2.73 2.05
CA ASN A 79 -16.58 -2.16 1.63
C ASN A 79 -15.48 -3.20 1.86
N GLY A 80 -14.88 -3.75 0.80
CA GLY A 80 -13.86 -4.79 0.88
C GLY A 80 -12.57 -4.38 1.60
N LEU A 81 -12.27 -3.08 1.70
CA LEU A 81 -11.19 -2.57 2.55
C LEU A 81 -11.62 -2.26 3.98
N MET A 82 -12.93 -2.32 4.27
CA MET A 82 -13.54 -1.94 5.55
C MET A 82 -13.31 -0.46 5.95
N SER A 83 -12.65 0.32 5.11
CA SER A 83 -12.45 1.78 5.26
C SER A 83 -12.18 2.45 3.91
N ASP A 84 -12.20 3.79 3.89
CA ASP A 84 -12.03 4.55 2.65
C ASP A 84 -10.62 4.40 2.06
N TYR A 85 -10.50 4.50 0.73
CA TYR A 85 -9.22 4.56 0.04
C TYR A 85 -8.41 5.80 0.44
N ARG A 86 -7.09 5.65 0.54
CA ARG A 86 -6.18 6.74 0.84
C ARG A 86 -5.62 7.35 -0.46
N SER A 87 -6.08 8.55 -0.79
CA SER A 87 -5.60 9.27 -1.98
C SER A 87 -4.15 9.74 -1.82
N CYS A 88 -3.39 9.69 -2.91
CA CYS A 88 -2.03 10.21 -2.98
C CYS A 88 -1.98 11.72 -2.79
N ARG A 89 -1.04 12.20 -1.97
CA ARG A 89 -0.81 13.62 -1.69
C ARG A 89 0.39 14.21 -2.42
N ASN A 90 1.05 13.40 -3.25
CA ASN A 90 2.22 13.82 -4.01
C ASN A 90 1.82 14.48 -5.35
N LYS A 91 2.76 15.26 -5.90
CA LYS A 91 2.70 15.81 -7.25
C LYS A 91 3.99 15.46 -7.99
N CYS A 92 4.21 14.15 -8.17
CA CYS A 92 5.44 13.63 -8.75
C CYS A 92 5.67 14.18 -10.15
N ILE A 93 6.92 14.59 -10.45
CA ILE A 93 7.29 15.12 -11.78
C ILE A 93 7.07 14.11 -12.92
N PHE A 94 6.98 12.82 -12.58
CA PHE A 94 6.80 11.70 -13.50
C PHE A 94 5.41 11.04 -13.40
N CYS A 95 4.44 11.64 -12.66
CA CYS A 95 3.15 11.01 -12.42
C CYS A 95 2.45 10.66 -13.73
N PHE A 96 2.19 9.37 -13.96
CA PHE A 96 1.52 8.90 -15.16
C PHE A 96 0.03 9.29 -15.20
N ILE A 97 -0.62 9.44 -14.04
CA ILE A 97 -2.01 9.92 -13.96
C ILE A 97 -2.14 11.36 -14.47
N ASP A 98 -1.15 12.23 -14.15
CA ASP A 98 -1.18 13.65 -14.57
C ASP A 98 -1.03 13.83 -16.07
N GLN A 99 -0.55 12.83 -16.78
CA GLN A 99 -0.37 12.85 -18.23
C GLN A 99 -1.33 11.91 -18.98
N MET A 100 -2.45 11.56 -18.35
CA MET A 100 -3.52 10.79 -19.00
C MET A 100 -4.37 11.68 -19.90
N PRO A 101 -4.98 11.12 -20.99
CA PRO A 101 -5.87 11.88 -21.83
C PRO A 101 -7.07 12.42 -21.01
N PRO A 102 -7.49 13.67 -21.24
CA PRO A 102 -8.66 14.23 -20.56
C PRO A 102 -9.97 13.56 -21.01
N GLY A 103 -11.00 13.62 -20.16
CA GLY A 103 -12.35 13.14 -20.49
C GLY A 103 -12.55 11.63 -20.43
N MET A 104 -11.64 10.90 -19.78
CA MET A 104 -11.82 9.47 -19.50
C MET A 104 -12.67 9.27 -18.24
N ARG A 105 -12.95 8.00 -17.87
CA ARG A 105 -13.69 7.67 -16.65
C ARG A 105 -12.98 8.25 -15.42
N GLU A 106 -13.73 8.83 -14.48
CA GLU A 106 -13.18 9.48 -13.28
C GLU A 106 -12.28 8.56 -12.46
N THR A 107 -12.60 7.28 -12.37
CA THR A 107 -11.79 6.28 -11.66
C THR A 107 -10.36 6.15 -12.16
N LEU A 108 -10.10 6.50 -13.44
CA LEU A 108 -8.75 6.48 -14.01
C LEU A 108 -7.86 7.64 -13.54
N TYR A 109 -8.45 8.68 -12.98
CA TYR A 109 -7.70 9.84 -12.44
C TYR A 109 -7.50 9.77 -10.93
N PHE A 110 -8.01 8.71 -10.29
CA PHE A 110 -7.76 8.49 -8.88
C PHE A 110 -6.30 8.12 -8.67
N LYS A 111 -5.61 8.91 -7.85
CA LYS A 111 -4.23 8.65 -7.45
C LYS A 111 -4.26 7.98 -6.10
N ASP A 112 -3.89 6.72 -6.05
CA ASP A 112 -3.73 5.99 -4.80
C ASP A 112 -2.30 6.10 -4.25
N ASP A 113 -2.18 6.08 -2.94
CA ASP A 113 -0.93 5.87 -2.19
C ASP A 113 -1.32 5.19 -0.87
N ASP A 114 -2.09 4.12 -1.00
CA ASP A 114 -2.66 3.35 0.08
C ASP A 114 -1.82 2.09 0.33
N SER A 115 -1.20 1.99 1.49
CA SER A 115 -0.32 0.86 1.82
C SER A 115 -1.03 -0.50 1.75
N ARG A 116 -2.34 -0.54 1.98
CA ARG A 116 -3.11 -1.78 1.88
C ARG A 116 -3.11 -2.36 0.47
N LEU A 117 -3.16 -1.49 -0.54
CA LEU A 117 -3.14 -1.91 -1.95
C LEU A 117 -1.79 -2.48 -2.36
N SER A 118 -0.71 -2.18 -1.62
CA SER A 118 0.58 -2.83 -1.84
C SER A 118 0.49 -4.34 -1.61
N PHE A 119 -0.17 -4.75 -0.53
CA PHE A 119 -0.33 -6.17 -0.19
C PHE A 119 -1.45 -6.85 -1.00
N LEU A 120 -2.58 -6.17 -1.20
CA LEU A 120 -3.75 -6.74 -1.85
C LEU A 120 -3.67 -6.78 -3.38
N GLN A 121 -2.96 -5.83 -4.00
CA GLN A 121 -2.94 -5.63 -5.46
C GLN A 121 -1.53 -5.49 -6.04
N GLY A 122 -0.49 -5.49 -5.21
CA GLY A 122 0.88 -5.29 -5.66
C GLY A 122 1.24 -3.85 -6.05
N ASN A 123 0.45 -2.86 -5.61
CA ASN A 123 0.71 -1.46 -5.92
C ASN A 123 1.97 -0.94 -5.24
N TYR A 124 2.74 -0.13 -5.95
CA TYR A 124 3.91 0.56 -5.39
C TYR A 124 3.48 1.84 -4.68
N ILE A 125 3.82 1.95 -3.41
CA ILE A 125 3.48 3.10 -2.54
C ILE A 125 4.69 3.95 -2.23
N THR A 126 4.48 5.24 -1.99
CA THR A 126 5.58 6.19 -1.74
C THR A 126 6.00 6.28 -0.27
N LEU A 127 5.31 5.61 0.64
CA LEU A 127 5.43 5.73 2.10
C LEU A 127 5.01 7.12 2.64
N THR A 128 4.76 8.12 1.78
CA THR A 128 4.52 9.50 2.23
C THR A 128 3.18 9.68 2.95
N ASN A 129 2.20 8.82 2.66
CA ASN A 129 0.90 8.81 3.34
C ASN A 129 0.93 8.05 4.68
N MET A 130 1.98 7.28 4.93
CA MET A 130 2.09 6.44 6.13
C MET A 130 2.53 7.23 7.36
N LYS A 131 2.04 6.81 8.50
CA LYS A 131 2.48 7.22 9.84
C LYS A 131 3.27 6.08 10.48
N GLN A 132 3.96 6.36 11.59
CA GLN A 132 4.69 5.33 12.32
C GLN A 132 3.78 4.15 12.70
N LYS A 133 2.58 4.42 13.19
CA LYS A 133 1.61 3.36 13.54
C LYS A 133 1.28 2.40 12.38
N ASP A 134 1.30 2.90 11.13
CA ASP A 134 1.04 2.05 9.96
C ASP A 134 2.23 1.10 9.71
N VAL A 135 3.47 1.57 9.95
CA VAL A 135 4.68 0.74 9.86
C VAL A 135 4.74 -0.28 10.99
N ASP A 136 4.48 0.18 12.23
CA ASP A 136 4.46 -0.69 13.41
C ASP A 136 3.46 -1.85 13.22
N ARG A 137 2.29 -1.55 12.68
CA ARG A 137 1.24 -2.54 12.37
C ARG A 137 1.65 -3.53 11.28
N ILE A 138 2.32 -3.05 10.21
CA ILE A 138 2.86 -3.93 9.16
C ILE A 138 3.86 -4.93 9.75
N ILE A 139 4.73 -4.45 10.66
CA ILE A 139 5.72 -5.29 11.34
C ILE A 139 5.05 -6.29 12.27
N GLU A 140 4.09 -5.84 13.09
CA GLU A 140 3.35 -6.69 14.02
C GLU A 140 2.60 -7.81 13.31
N MET A 141 1.89 -7.49 12.24
CA MET A 141 1.11 -8.44 11.45
C MET A 141 1.95 -9.22 10.43
N GLN A 142 3.26 -8.94 10.33
CA GLN A 142 4.18 -9.55 9.35
C GLN A 142 3.66 -9.50 7.91
N LEU A 143 3.06 -8.35 7.53
CA LEU A 143 2.54 -8.14 6.18
C LEU A 143 3.70 -7.99 5.19
N ALA A 144 3.80 -8.89 4.21
CA ALA A 144 4.89 -8.93 3.24
C ALA A 144 4.45 -9.59 1.92
N PRO A 145 5.12 -9.27 0.78
CA PRO A 145 6.06 -8.18 0.61
C PRO A 145 5.37 -6.80 0.46
N ILE A 146 6.05 -5.73 0.87
CA ILE A 146 5.62 -4.36 0.59
C ILE A 146 6.35 -3.81 -0.65
N ASN A 147 5.61 -3.21 -1.58
CA ASN A 147 6.16 -2.62 -2.80
C ASN A 147 6.33 -1.11 -2.61
N ILE A 148 7.56 -0.62 -2.74
CA ILE A 148 7.93 0.74 -2.36
C ILE A 148 8.44 1.54 -3.55
N SER A 149 7.78 2.64 -3.88
CA SER A 149 8.23 3.67 -4.82
C SER A 149 9.33 4.53 -4.18
N VAL A 150 10.59 4.11 -4.31
CA VAL A 150 11.75 4.75 -3.68
C VAL A 150 12.15 6.03 -4.43
N GLN A 151 12.32 5.95 -5.72
CA GLN A 151 12.75 6.97 -6.70
C GLN A 151 14.22 7.37 -6.55
N THR A 152 14.67 7.65 -5.36
CA THR A 152 16.05 7.94 -4.98
C THR A 152 16.19 7.83 -3.45
N THR A 153 17.37 7.51 -2.97
CA THR A 153 17.73 7.53 -1.54
C THR A 153 18.24 8.89 -1.08
N ASN A 154 18.42 9.85 -2.00
CA ASN A 154 18.73 11.23 -1.68
C ASN A 154 17.48 11.95 -1.16
N PRO A 155 17.42 12.34 0.14
CA PRO A 155 16.21 12.90 0.73
C PRO A 155 15.75 14.22 0.08
N GLU A 156 16.70 15.08 -0.29
CA GLU A 156 16.40 16.37 -0.91
C GLU A 156 15.86 16.18 -2.34
N LEU A 157 16.50 15.30 -3.12
CA LEU A 157 16.06 14.99 -4.47
C LEU A 157 14.69 14.31 -4.45
N ARG A 158 14.45 13.40 -3.49
CA ARG A 158 13.17 12.75 -3.32
C ARG A 158 12.04 13.76 -3.05
N CYS A 159 12.28 14.75 -2.19
CA CYS A 159 11.34 15.85 -1.96
C CYS A 159 11.01 16.61 -3.24
N LYS A 160 12.02 16.87 -4.09
CA LYS A 160 11.83 17.54 -5.38
C LYS A 160 11.04 16.68 -6.36
N MET A 161 11.41 15.40 -6.52
CA MET A 161 10.76 14.47 -7.45
C MET A 161 9.30 14.21 -7.10
N LEU A 162 8.96 14.06 -5.83
CA LEU A 162 7.59 13.82 -5.37
C LEU A 162 6.80 15.12 -5.13
N HIS A 163 7.47 16.27 -5.24
CA HIS A 163 6.92 17.58 -4.87
C HIS A 163 6.25 17.55 -3.49
N ASN A 164 6.92 16.94 -2.53
CA ASN A 164 6.45 16.73 -1.17
C ASN A 164 7.61 16.94 -0.18
N ARG A 165 7.54 17.98 0.63
CA ARG A 165 8.61 18.37 1.57
C ARG A 165 8.93 17.30 2.63
N PHE A 166 8.02 16.36 2.87
CA PHE A 166 8.21 15.30 3.85
C PHE A 166 8.72 13.99 3.24
N ALA A 167 8.83 13.91 1.90
CA ALA A 167 9.15 12.65 1.23
C ALA A 167 10.53 12.10 1.60
N GLY A 168 11.50 12.98 1.85
CA GLY A 168 12.86 12.58 2.28
C GLY A 168 12.88 11.93 3.67
N GLU A 169 12.12 12.48 4.62
CA GLU A 169 12.03 11.93 5.98
C GLU A 169 11.41 10.53 6.02
N LYS A 170 10.57 10.20 5.03
CA LYS A 170 9.89 8.91 4.95
C LYS A 170 10.80 7.75 4.54
N LEU A 171 12.00 8.04 4.03
CA LEU A 171 13.01 7.01 3.76
C LEU A 171 13.41 6.23 5.02
N LYS A 172 13.31 6.83 6.21
CA LYS A 172 13.54 6.11 7.47
C LYS A 172 12.67 4.88 7.68
N PHE A 173 11.49 4.84 7.05
CA PHE A 173 10.62 3.67 7.13
C PHE A 173 11.21 2.43 6.45
N LEU A 174 12.18 2.58 5.55
CA LEU A 174 12.96 1.45 5.03
C LEU A 174 13.81 0.81 6.15
N ASP A 175 14.40 1.63 7.02
CA ASP A 175 15.17 1.14 8.16
C ASP A 175 14.27 0.41 9.17
N ASP A 176 13.08 0.98 9.44
CA ASP A 176 12.10 0.38 10.37
C ASP A 176 11.59 -0.97 9.82
N LEU A 177 11.21 -1.03 8.55
CA LEU A 177 10.75 -2.26 7.88
C LEU A 177 11.84 -3.33 7.84
N TYR A 178 13.09 -2.93 7.55
CA TYR A 178 14.24 -3.83 7.57
C TYR A 178 14.49 -4.40 8.97
N ALA A 179 14.44 -3.56 10.00
CA ALA A 179 14.58 -3.99 11.39
C ALA A 179 13.45 -4.94 11.82
N GLY A 180 12.25 -4.75 11.27
CA GLY A 180 11.08 -5.63 11.45
C GLY A 180 11.08 -6.89 10.58
N HIS A 181 12.13 -7.12 9.79
CA HIS A 181 12.28 -8.26 8.86
C HIS A 181 11.18 -8.34 7.79
N VAL A 182 10.60 -7.21 7.41
CA VAL A 182 9.56 -7.14 6.37
C VAL A 182 10.20 -7.21 5.00
N GLU A 183 9.75 -8.13 4.15
CA GLU A 183 10.20 -8.23 2.75
C GLU A 183 9.71 -7.03 1.94
N MET A 184 10.62 -6.44 1.15
CA MET A 184 10.39 -5.24 0.36
C MET A 184 10.75 -5.46 -1.10
N ASN A 185 9.99 -4.84 -2.01
CA ASN A 185 10.37 -4.65 -3.41
C ASN A 185 10.46 -3.15 -3.67
N GLY A 186 11.62 -2.68 -4.12
CA GLY A 186 11.85 -1.29 -4.48
C GLY A 186 11.52 -1.01 -5.93
N GLN A 187 11.09 0.22 -6.24
CA GLN A 187 10.96 0.72 -7.60
C GLN A 187 11.55 2.13 -7.70
N ILE A 188 12.34 2.35 -8.75
CA ILE A 188 12.89 3.65 -9.14
C ILE A 188 12.29 4.01 -10.50
N VAL A 189 11.43 5.03 -10.55
CA VAL A 189 11.05 5.65 -11.82
C VAL A 189 12.20 6.55 -12.24
N LEU A 190 12.93 6.13 -13.26
CA LEU A 190 14.15 6.78 -13.72
C LEU A 190 13.82 7.95 -14.65
N CYS A 191 14.19 9.15 -14.24
CA CYS A 191 14.00 10.39 -14.98
C CYS A 191 15.35 10.91 -15.45
N LYS A 192 15.56 10.95 -16.78
CA LYS A 192 16.79 11.43 -17.42
C LYS A 192 17.18 12.81 -16.91
N GLY A 193 18.44 12.97 -16.52
CA GLY A 193 18.99 14.23 -15.99
C GLY A 193 18.50 14.60 -14.59
N VAL A 194 17.77 13.69 -13.88
CA VAL A 194 17.22 13.95 -12.55
C VAL A 194 17.77 12.98 -11.50
N ASN A 195 17.46 11.70 -11.63
CA ASN A 195 17.89 10.65 -10.70
C ASN A 195 18.63 9.50 -11.39
N ASP A 196 19.16 9.73 -12.57
CA ASP A 196 20.04 8.84 -13.33
C ASP A 196 21.51 8.93 -12.88
N LYS A 197 22.40 8.22 -13.57
CA LYS A 197 23.85 8.25 -13.37
C LYS A 197 24.24 8.06 -11.90
N ASP A 198 25.02 8.98 -11.34
CA ASP A 198 25.53 8.92 -9.96
C ASP A 198 24.42 8.79 -8.91
N GLU A 199 23.26 9.43 -9.13
CA GLU A 199 22.12 9.30 -8.21
C GLU A 199 21.47 7.92 -8.27
N LEU A 200 21.39 7.30 -9.45
CA LEU A 200 20.94 5.92 -9.61
C LEU A 200 21.91 4.96 -8.92
N LYS A 201 23.20 5.09 -9.21
CA LYS A 201 24.26 4.28 -8.58
C LYS A 201 24.18 4.35 -7.06
N ARG A 202 24.17 5.56 -6.51
CA ARG A 202 23.99 5.81 -5.08
C ARG A 202 22.74 5.13 -4.51
N SER A 203 21.61 5.26 -5.21
CA SER A 203 20.36 4.68 -4.75
C SER A 203 20.40 3.15 -4.71
N ILE A 204 21.04 2.51 -5.69
CA ILE A 204 21.24 1.06 -5.72
C ILE A 204 22.14 0.63 -4.56
N GLU A 205 23.31 1.27 -4.39
CA GLU A 205 24.26 0.97 -3.31
C GLU A 205 23.62 1.13 -1.93
N ASP A 206 22.84 2.21 -1.73
CA ASP A 206 22.12 2.45 -0.49
C ASP A 206 21.04 1.41 -0.20
N LEU A 207 20.35 0.91 -1.24
CA LEU A 207 19.30 -0.11 -1.10
C LEU A 207 19.87 -1.51 -0.85
N MET A 208 21.09 -1.80 -1.29
CA MET A 208 21.75 -3.08 -1.02
C MET A 208 21.96 -3.36 0.47
N LYS A 209 22.03 -2.32 1.32
CA LYS A 209 22.15 -2.49 2.78
C LYS A 209 20.94 -3.17 3.42
N TYR A 210 19.79 -3.19 2.73
CA TYR A 210 18.56 -3.82 3.20
C TYR A 210 18.43 -5.30 2.79
N LEU A 211 19.46 -5.90 2.17
CA LEU A 211 19.50 -7.34 1.93
C LEU A 211 19.51 -8.10 3.26
N PRO A 212 18.84 -9.26 3.39
CA PRO A 212 18.12 -9.97 2.31
C PRO A 212 16.64 -9.54 2.18
N PHE A 213 16.14 -8.59 2.97
CA PHE A 213 14.73 -8.22 2.97
C PHE A 213 14.34 -7.31 1.80
N MET A 214 15.25 -6.52 1.22
CA MET A 214 15.04 -5.91 -0.10
C MET A 214 15.25 -6.98 -1.18
N ARG A 215 14.16 -7.60 -1.64
CA ARG A 215 14.19 -8.74 -2.57
C ARG A 215 14.50 -8.35 -4.01
N SER A 216 14.03 -7.17 -4.39
CA SER A 216 14.24 -6.64 -5.74
C SER A 216 14.21 -5.12 -5.77
N VAL A 217 14.88 -4.54 -6.76
CA VAL A 217 14.74 -3.12 -7.12
C VAL A 217 14.53 -3.05 -8.63
N SER A 218 13.35 -2.57 -9.04
CA SER A 218 13.03 -2.35 -10.45
C SER A 218 13.38 -0.92 -10.86
N VAL A 219 14.19 -0.76 -11.89
CA VAL A 219 14.50 0.54 -12.49
C VAL A 219 13.68 0.69 -13.77
N VAL A 220 12.74 1.63 -13.76
CA VAL A 220 11.75 1.81 -14.83
C VAL A 220 11.87 3.22 -15.42
N PRO A 221 12.28 3.40 -16.69
CA PRO A 221 12.33 4.71 -17.31
C PRO A 221 10.96 5.40 -17.30
N ALA A 222 10.93 6.70 -17.01
CA ALA A 222 9.71 7.49 -17.00
C ALA A 222 9.06 7.51 -18.38
N GLY A 223 7.83 6.98 -18.48
CA GLY A 223 7.04 7.03 -19.72
C GLY A 223 6.46 8.42 -19.94
N LEU A 224 6.51 8.91 -21.18
CA LEU A 224 6.00 10.23 -21.58
C LEU A 224 4.85 10.08 -22.56
N SER A 225 3.71 10.72 -22.26
CA SER A 225 2.58 10.82 -23.17
C SER A 225 2.57 12.20 -23.88
N LYS A 226 1.70 12.35 -24.85
CA LYS A 226 1.49 13.65 -25.52
C LYS A 226 0.73 14.69 -24.67
N TYR A 227 0.20 14.29 -23.51
CA TYR A 227 -0.62 15.15 -22.63
C TYR A 227 0.22 15.71 -21.48
N ARG A 228 1.36 16.32 -21.81
CA ARG A 228 2.30 16.86 -20.81
C ARG A 228 2.39 18.39 -20.78
N GLU A 229 1.45 19.07 -21.38
CA GLU A 229 1.43 20.54 -21.36
C GLU A 229 1.34 21.05 -19.90
N GLY A 230 2.25 21.94 -19.52
CA GLY A 230 2.33 22.51 -18.17
C GLY A 230 2.91 21.57 -17.09
N LEU A 231 3.28 20.34 -17.41
CA LEU A 231 3.98 19.43 -16.50
C LEU A 231 5.49 19.63 -16.55
N TYR A 232 6.19 19.09 -15.54
CA TYR A 232 7.64 19.13 -15.48
C TYR A 232 8.28 18.58 -16.76
N PRO A 233 9.24 19.29 -17.39
CA PRO A 233 9.86 18.84 -18.62
C PRO A 233 10.78 17.63 -18.36
N LEU A 234 10.33 16.46 -18.80
CA LEU A 234 11.12 15.23 -18.78
C LEU A 234 11.52 14.88 -20.23
N GLU A 235 12.66 14.21 -20.36
CA GLU A 235 13.17 13.70 -21.62
C GLU A 235 13.19 12.17 -21.61
N LEU A 236 13.06 11.57 -22.80
CA LEU A 236 13.25 10.13 -22.98
C LEU A 236 14.74 9.79 -23.07
N PHE A 237 15.09 8.61 -22.62
CA PHE A 237 16.41 8.03 -22.91
C PHE A 237 16.47 7.62 -24.39
N ASP A 238 17.56 7.94 -25.05
CA ASP A 238 17.88 7.34 -26.33
C ASP A 238 18.52 5.93 -26.14
N LYS A 239 18.89 5.29 -27.24
CA LYS A 239 19.42 3.93 -27.19
C LYS A 239 20.75 3.86 -26.42
N GLU A 240 21.66 4.79 -26.69
CA GLU A 240 23.00 4.81 -26.10
C GLU A 240 22.92 5.08 -24.59
N GLU A 241 22.09 6.05 -24.21
CA GLU A 241 21.81 6.37 -22.80
C GLU A 241 21.13 5.21 -22.05
N ALA A 242 20.25 4.46 -22.72
CA ALA A 242 19.62 3.27 -22.13
C ALA A 242 20.64 2.14 -21.93
N GLU A 243 21.58 1.96 -22.86
CA GLU A 243 22.69 1.02 -22.72
C GLU A 243 23.59 1.41 -21.53
N GLU A 244 23.92 2.70 -21.36
CA GLU A 244 24.66 3.20 -20.18
C GLU A 244 23.97 2.87 -18.85
N VAL A 245 22.63 3.00 -18.81
CA VAL A 245 21.84 2.66 -17.61
C VAL A 245 21.92 1.15 -17.32
N ILE A 246 21.82 0.30 -18.32
CA ILE A 246 21.94 -1.16 -18.19
C ILE A 246 23.34 -1.53 -17.66
N ASP A 247 24.38 -1.00 -18.28
CA ASP A 247 25.77 -1.25 -17.88
C ASP A 247 26.03 -0.82 -16.41
N LEU A 248 25.43 0.31 -16.00
CA LEU A 248 25.54 0.78 -14.62
C LEU A 248 24.84 -0.17 -13.62
N ILE A 249 23.70 -0.75 -14.00
CA ILE A 249 22.96 -1.68 -13.12
C ILE A 249 23.66 -3.05 -13.03
N GLU A 250 24.32 -3.49 -14.11
CA GLU A 250 25.00 -4.76 -14.18
C GLU A 250 26.43 -4.75 -13.58
N SER A 251 27.00 -3.55 -13.30
CA SER A 251 28.36 -3.36 -12.75
C SER A 251 28.40 -3.51 -11.24
#